data_2b730557e99d4cefc9aa342947141cec
#
_entry.id   2b730557e99d4cefc9aa342947141cec
#
_cell.length_a   1.000
_cell.length_b   1.000
_cell.length_c   1.000
_cell.angle_alpha   90.00
_cell.angle_beta   90.00
_cell.angle_gamma   90.00
#
_symmetry.space_group_name_H-M   'P 1'
#
loop_
_entity.id
_entity.type
_entity.pdbx_description
1 polymer ?
#
loop_
_entity_poly.entity_id
_entity_poly.type
_entity_poly.pdbx_seq_one_letter_code
_entity_poly.pdbx_strand_id
1 'polypeptide(L)'
;MTSANSDHPIRTITLDGEKYFVSLRVGYDGVEYLGRLRFTEASTEITYQDHGAVPGISMLDAVRKAKEFSETEMSQRCFRALSEKRRFTKLRNATDEMINKIKYLNRIAIGIEKGMIDPDGGKQELNQVQAQLLDIVRTLRLHAGVEDEPE
;
A
#
# COMPACT_ATOMS: atom_id res chain seq x y z
N MET A 1 -26.78 -6.77 -6.34
CA MET A 1 -26.30 -7.67 -5.28
C MET A 1 -24.80 -7.67 -5.26
N THR A 2 -24.23 -7.08 -4.26
CA THR A 2 -22.80 -7.28 -3.98
C THR A 2 -22.62 -8.72 -3.53
N SER A 3 -21.84 -9.51 -4.27
CA SER A 3 -21.41 -10.82 -3.81
C SER A 3 -20.69 -10.62 -2.48
N ALA A 4 -21.23 -11.13 -1.41
CA ALA A 4 -20.59 -11.05 -0.11
C ALA A 4 -19.27 -11.81 -0.16
N ASN A 5 -18.16 -11.11 0.05
CA ASN A 5 -16.88 -11.75 0.27
C ASN A 5 -16.93 -12.51 1.59
N SER A 6 -16.53 -13.78 1.57
CA SER A 6 -16.49 -14.61 2.76
C SER A 6 -15.05 -14.91 3.15
N ASP A 7 -14.78 -14.84 4.45
CA ASP A 7 -13.46 -15.17 5.01
C ASP A 7 -13.47 -16.60 5.53
N HIS A 8 -12.48 -17.38 5.10
CA HIS A 8 -12.31 -18.77 5.50
C HIS A 8 -10.98 -18.96 6.22
N PRO A 9 -10.97 -19.43 7.46
CA PRO A 9 -9.71 -19.71 8.16
C PRO A 9 -8.93 -20.82 7.46
N ILE A 10 -7.64 -20.63 7.28
CA ILE A 10 -6.75 -21.57 6.62
C ILE A 10 -5.82 -22.25 7.64
N ARG A 11 -4.96 -21.47 8.27
CA ARG A 11 -4.01 -21.96 9.28
C ARG A 11 -3.41 -20.79 10.06
N THR A 12 -2.52 -21.12 10.98
CA THR A 12 -1.69 -20.15 11.67
C THR A 12 -0.24 -20.42 11.28
N ILE A 13 0.51 -19.35 11.02
CA ILE A 13 1.96 -19.45 10.72
C ILE A 13 2.74 -18.55 11.66
N THR A 14 4.03 -18.81 11.78
CA THR A 14 4.98 -17.97 12.49
C THR A 14 6.04 -17.48 11.51
N LEU A 15 6.23 -16.17 11.44
CA LEU A 15 7.24 -15.54 10.59
C LEU A 15 8.03 -14.54 11.43
N ASP A 16 9.36 -14.73 11.49
CA ASP A 16 10.27 -13.88 12.28
C ASP A 16 9.83 -13.70 13.74
N GLY A 17 9.34 -14.77 14.36
CA GLY A 17 8.89 -14.76 15.75
C GLY A 17 7.49 -14.23 15.96
N GLU A 18 6.85 -13.68 14.94
CA GLU A 18 5.47 -13.18 14.99
C GLU A 18 4.47 -14.20 14.46
N LYS A 19 3.35 -14.29 15.12
CA LYS A 19 2.26 -15.21 14.76
C LYS A 19 1.25 -14.52 13.89
N TYR A 20 0.86 -15.18 12.79
CA TYR A 20 -0.14 -14.67 11.86
C TYR A 20 -1.26 -15.69 11.68
N PHE A 21 -2.49 -15.20 11.79
CA PHE A 21 -3.68 -15.98 11.43
C PHE A 21 -3.93 -15.82 9.93
N VAL A 22 -3.92 -16.94 9.21
CA VAL A 22 -4.12 -16.93 7.75
C VAL A 22 -5.56 -17.28 7.43
N SER A 23 -6.21 -16.41 6.68
CA SER A 23 -7.56 -16.63 6.14
C SER A 23 -7.54 -16.38 4.63
N LEU A 24 -8.53 -16.93 3.94
CA LEU A 24 -8.76 -16.69 2.52
C LEU A 24 -10.06 -15.92 2.37
N ARG A 25 -10.00 -14.75 1.77
CA ARG A 25 -11.19 -14.00 1.38
C ARG A 25 -11.53 -14.37 -0.06
N VAL A 26 -12.72 -14.95 -0.26
CA VAL A 26 -13.15 -15.42 -1.58
C VAL A 26 -14.27 -14.53 -2.09
N GLY A 27 -14.13 -14.08 -3.32
CA GLY A 27 -15.15 -13.35 -4.06
C GLY A 27 -15.35 -13.96 -5.45
N TYR A 28 -16.49 -13.67 -6.07
CA TYR A 28 -16.80 -14.09 -7.44
C TYR A 28 -16.67 -12.89 -8.37
N ASP A 29 -15.87 -13.03 -9.44
CA ASP A 29 -15.57 -11.93 -10.36
C ASP A 29 -16.46 -11.91 -11.63
N GLY A 30 -17.43 -12.82 -11.72
CA GLY A 30 -18.29 -13.00 -12.88
C GLY A 30 -17.90 -14.18 -13.77
N VAL A 31 -16.68 -14.69 -13.61
CA VAL A 31 -16.13 -15.82 -14.39
C VAL A 31 -15.70 -16.96 -13.46
N GLU A 32 -14.95 -16.63 -12.42
CA GLU A 32 -14.43 -17.61 -11.48
C GLU A 32 -14.43 -17.06 -10.07
N TYR A 33 -14.20 -17.93 -9.09
CA TYR A 33 -14.00 -17.53 -7.71
C TYR A 33 -12.52 -17.19 -7.51
N LEU A 34 -12.26 -16.02 -6.94
CA LEU A 34 -10.92 -15.56 -6.62
C LEU A 34 -10.77 -15.41 -5.11
N GLY A 35 -9.80 -16.14 -4.56
CA GLY A 35 -9.39 -16.00 -3.18
C GLY A 35 -8.16 -15.10 -3.07
N ARG A 36 -8.07 -14.37 -1.97
CA ARG A 36 -6.86 -13.63 -1.59
C ARG A 36 -6.53 -13.94 -0.15
N LEU A 37 -5.26 -14.30 0.07
CA LEU A 37 -4.77 -14.60 1.41
C LEU A 37 -4.69 -13.34 2.25
N ARG A 38 -5.15 -13.44 3.47
CA ARG A 38 -5.10 -12.37 4.46
C ARG A 38 -4.34 -12.89 5.68
N PHE A 39 -3.36 -12.11 6.11
CA PHE A 39 -2.48 -12.43 7.22
C PHE A 39 -2.74 -11.42 8.34
N THR A 40 -3.31 -11.88 9.44
CA THR A 40 -3.59 -11.03 10.60
C THR A 40 -2.55 -11.26 11.67
N GLU A 41 -1.78 -10.23 11.97
CA GLU A 41 -0.77 -10.27 13.03
C GLU A 41 -1.44 -10.38 14.39
N ALA A 42 -1.08 -11.41 15.16
CA ALA A 42 -1.74 -11.70 16.43
C ALA A 42 -1.55 -10.61 17.47
N SER A 43 -0.38 -9.95 17.49
CA SER A 43 -0.04 -8.93 18.48
C SER A 43 -0.71 -7.58 18.22
N THR A 44 -0.89 -7.19 16.96
CA THR A 44 -1.41 -5.86 16.56
C THR A 44 -2.81 -5.89 16.00
N GLU A 45 -3.29 -7.06 15.62
CA GLU A 45 -4.56 -7.28 14.90
C GLU A 45 -4.61 -6.62 13.51
N ILE A 46 -3.46 -6.19 12.99
CA ILE A 46 -3.36 -5.61 11.66
C ILE A 46 -3.43 -6.74 10.62
N THR A 47 -4.23 -6.55 9.58
CA THR A 47 -4.37 -7.50 8.49
C THR A 47 -3.63 -7.02 7.25
N TYR A 48 -2.86 -7.94 6.66
CA TYR A 48 -2.11 -7.72 5.43
C TYR A 48 -2.67 -8.64 4.36
N GLN A 49 -3.03 -8.12 3.20
CA GLN A 49 -3.59 -8.92 2.10
C GLN A 49 -2.55 -9.13 1.01
N ASP A 50 -2.40 -10.38 0.57
CA ASP A 50 -1.56 -10.72 -0.58
C ASP A 50 -2.30 -10.33 -1.87
N HIS A 51 -1.56 -9.79 -2.84
CA HIS A 51 -2.13 -9.44 -4.14
C HIS A 51 -2.30 -10.67 -5.05
N GLY A 52 -1.61 -11.77 -4.76
CA GLY A 52 -1.71 -13.00 -5.54
C GLY A 52 -3.07 -13.66 -5.35
N ALA A 53 -3.74 -13.96 -6.46
CA ALA A 53 -5.04 -14.62 -6.42
C ALA A 53 -4.89 -16.14 -6.28
N VAL A 54 -5.86 -16.76 -5.58
CA VAL A 54 -6.05 -18.19 -5.53
C VAL A 54 -7.36 -18.49 -6.27
N PRO A 55 -7.30 -18.80 -7.57
CA PRO A 55 -8.51 -19.04 -8.35
C PRO A 55 -9.12 -20.41 -8.04
N GLY A 56 -10.43 -20.51 -8.16
CA GLY A 56 -11.16 -21.75 -7.99
C GLY A 56 -12.42 -21.78 -8.82
N ILE A 57 -12.84 -22.98 -9.19
CA ILE A 57 -14.13 -23.21 -9.88
C ILE A 57 -15.31 -23.07 -8.92
N SER A 58 -15.04 -23.14 -7.62
CA SER A 58 -15.98 -22.90 -6.54
C SER A 58 -15.24 -22.28 -5.36
N MET A 59 -16.00 -21.78 -4.39
CA MET A 59 -15.45 -21.26 -3.13
C MET A 59 -14.64 -22.35 -2.40
N LEU A 60 -15.19 -23.55 -2.29
CA LEU A 60 -14.51 -24.67 -1.65
C LEU A 60 -13.22 -25.09 -2.37
N ASP A 61 -13.21 -24.98 -3.69
CA ASP A 61 -12.03 -25.29 -4.49
C ASP A 61 -10.89 -24.30 -4.19
N ALA A 62 -11.20 -23.01 -4.14
CA ALA A 62 -10.21 -21.99 -3.78
C ALA A 62 -9.67 -22.21 -2.36
N VAL A 63 -10.53 -22.51 -1.40
CA VAL A 63 -10.14 -22.80 -0.01
C VAL A 63 -9.24 -24.04 0.05
N ARG A 64 -9.58 -25.09 -0.67
CA ARG A 64 -8.79 -26.33 -0.75
C ARG A 64 -7.39 -26.03 -1.28
N LYS A 65 -7.28 -25.28 -2.36
CA LYS A 65 -5.98 -24.89 -2.94
C LYS A 65 -5.14 -24.10 -1.96
N ALA A 66 -5.74 -23.15 -1.24
CA ALA A 66 -5.04 -22.38 -0.22
C ALA A 66 -4.51 -23.26 0.92
N LYS A 67 -5.29 -24.25 1.35
CA LYS A 67 -4.88 -25.19 2.39
C LYS A 67 -3.74 -26.10 1.96
N GLU A 68 -3.57 -26.33 0.67
CA GLU A 68 -2.50 -27.16 0.09
C GLU A 68 -1.16 -26.44 -0.04
N PHE A 69 -1.11 -25.13 0.13
CA PHE A 69 0.15 -24.39 0.07
C PHE A 69 1.14 -24.92 1.11
N SER A 70 2.39 -25.07 0.70
CA SER A 70 3.48 -25.44 1.60
C SER A 70 3.70 -24.32 2.62
N GLU A 71 4.31 -24.66 3.74
CA GLU A 71 4.69 -23.68 4.77
C GLU A 71 5.62 -22.60 4.19
N THR A 72 6.56 -23.01 3.36
CA THR A 72 7.48 -22.09 2.69
C THR A 72 6.74 -21.11 1.78
N GLU A 73 5.83 -21.60 0.95
CA GLU A 73 5.04 -20.75 0.05
C GLU A 73 4.16 -19.78 0.84
N MET A 74 3.53 -20.28 1.90
CA MET A 74 2.69 -19.44 2.76
C MET A 74 3.51 -18.33 3.42
N SER A 75 4.70 -18.63 3.91
CA SER A 75 5.61 -17.65 4.50
C SER A 75 6.08 -16.62 3.49
N GLN A 76 6.39 -17.03 2.26
CA GLN A 76 6.77 -16.12 1.17
C GLN A 76 5.66 -15.16 0.82
N ARG A 77 4.42 -15.65 0.75
CA ARG A 77 3.24 -14.81 0.48
C ARG A 77 2.97 -13.83 1.61
N CYS A 78 3.14 -14.25 2.85
CA CYS A 78 3.04 -13.38 4.02
C CYS A 78 4.08 -12.26 3.96
N PHE A 79 5.33 -12.59 3.71
CA PHE A 79 6.41 -11.61 3.60
C PHE A 79 6.13 -10.60 2.48
N ARG A 80 5.64 -11.08 1.33
CA ARG A 80 5.26 -10.21 0.21
C ARG A 80 4.14 -9.25 0.59
N ALA A 81 3.10 -9.74 1.26
CA ALA A 81 1.98 -8.92 1.72
C ALA A 81 2.43 -7.82 2.70
N LEU A 82 3.33 -8.15 3.64
CA LEU A 82 3.91 -7.20 4.57
C LEU A 82 4.72 -6.12 3.83
N SER A 83 5.54 -6.53 2.87
CA SER A 83 6.39 -5.62 2.09
C SER A 83 5.55 -4.66 1.24
N GLU A 84 4.49 -5.15 0.61
CA GLU A 84 3.57 -4.34 -0.19
C GLU A 84 2.85 -3.29 0.63
N LYS A 85 2.33 -3.67 1.80
CA LYS A 85 1.64 -2.71 2.67
C LYS A 85 2.56 -1.60 3.11
N ARG A 86 3.82 -1.92 3.46
CA ARG A 86 4.82 -0.91 3.81
C ARG A 86 5.10 0.04 2.64
N ARG A 87 5.22 -0.50 1.43
CA ARG A 87 5.42 0.29 0.21
C ARG A 87 4.25 1.23 -0.02
N PHE A 88 3.01 0.73 0.03
CA PHE A 88 1.83 1.55 -0.18
C PHE A 88 1.65 2.61 0.92
N THR A 89 1.98 2.30 2.16
CA THR A 89 1.97 3.27 3.25
C THR A 89 2.94 4.41 2.99
N LYS A 90 4.16 4.10 2.58
CA LYS A 90 5.18 5.11 2.23
C LYS A 90 4.76 5.95 1.03
N LEU A 91 4.18 5.33 -0.01
CA LEU A 91 3.64 6.04 -1.17
C LEU A 91 2.53 6.99 -0.77
N ARG A 92 1.59 6.53 0.06
CA ARG A 92 0.48 7.35 0.55
C ARG A 92 0.99 8.54 1.35
N ASN A 93 1.91 8.31 2.29
CA ASN A 93 2.49 9.38 3.11
C ASN A 93 3.22 10.41 2.24
N ALA A 94 3.99 9.98 1.25
CA ALA A 94 4.67 10.88 0.31
C ALA A 94 3.67 11.72 -0.50
N THR A 95 2.57 11.11 -0.94
CA THR A 95 1.50 11.80 -1.69
C THR A 95 0.81 12.84 -0.81
N ASP A 96 0.50 12.50 0.44
CA ASP A 96 -0.14 13.43 1.39
C ASP A 96 0.77 14.62 1.68
N GLU A 97 2.06 14.38 1.87
CA GLU A 97 3.05 15.44 2.07
C GLU A 97 3.14 16.35 0.84
N MET A 98 3.14 15.78 -0.35
CA MET A 98 3.14 16.53 -1.62
C MET A 98 1.92 17.45 -1.73
N ILE A 99 0.72 16.95 -1.42
CA ILE A 99 -0.52 17.74 -1.43
C ILE A 99 -0.41 18.92 -0.46
N ASN A 100 0.10 18.68 0.75
CA ASN A 100 0.28 19.72 1.75
C ASN A 100 1.26 20.81 1.29
N LYS A 101 2.36 20.42 0.65
CA LYS A 101 3.34 21.36 0.08
C LYS A 101 2.75 22.17 -1.05
N ILE A 102 1.94 21.57 -1.92
CA ILE A 102 1.25 22.28 -3.01
C ILE A 102 0.26 23.30 -2.46
N LYS A 103 -0.52 22.94 -1.44
CA LYS A 103 -1.44 23.86 -0.78
C LYS A 103 -0.71 25.05 -0.16
N TYR A 104 0.44 24.79 0.47
CA TYR A 104 1.28 25.82 1.06
C TYR A 104 1.84 26.76 -0.02
N LEU A 105 2.35 26.20 -1.12
CA LEU A 105 2.86 26.95 -2.26
C LEU A 105 1.79 27.87 -2.84
N ASN A 106 0.57 27.38 -2.99
CA ASN A 106 -0.56 28.18 -3.48
C ASN A 106 -0.89 29.33 -2.53
N ARG A 107 -0.84 29.12 -1.21
CA ARG A 107 -1.06 30.18 -0.21
C ARG A 107 -0.02 31.28 -0.31
N ILE A 108 1.25 30.93 -0.51
CA ILE A 108 2.32 31.90 -0.68
C ILE A 108 2.10 32.71 -1.96
N ALA A 109 1.78 32.05 -3.07
CA ALA A 109 1.52 32.72 -4.35
C ALA A 109 0.36 33.71 -4.25
N ILE A 110 -0.74 33.33 -3.63
CA ILE A 110 -1.89 34.20 -3.39
C ILE A 110 -1.51 35.35 -2.45
N GLY A 111 -0.73 35.09 -1.41
CA GLY A 111 -0.26 36.12 -0.48
C GLY A 111 0.60 37.19 -1.15
N ILE A 112 1.47 36.79 -2.07
CA ILE A 112 2.27 37.73 -2.87
C ILE A 112 1.36 38.57 -3.78
N GLU A 113 0.43 37.95 -4.49
CA GLU A 113 -0.49 38.60 -5.41
C GLU A 113 -1.36 39.63 -4.69
N LYS A 114 -1.82 39.33 -3.49
CA LYS A 114 -2.64 40.23 -2.66
C LYS A 114 -1.82 41.26 -1.87
N GLY A 115 -0.50 41.26 -1.99
CA GLY A 115 0.36 42.18 -1.26
C GLY A 115 0.48 41.91 0.24
N MET A 116 0.10 40.72 0.69
CA MET A 116 0.16 40.32 2.10
C MET A 116 1.52 39.70 2.50
N ILE A 117 2.30 39.28 1.51
CA ILE A 117 3.63 38.70 1.68
C ILE A 117 4.61 39.53 0.84
N ASP A 118 5.79 39.80 1.41
CA ASP A 118 6.89 40.45 0.71
C ASP A 118 7.30 39.64 -0.53
N PRO A 119 7.34 40.25 -1.75
CA PRO A 119 7.68 39.50 -2.95
C PRO A 119 9.04 38.78 -2.93
N ASP A 120 10.06 39.38 -2.36
CA ASP A 120 11.40 38.79 -2.33
C ASP A 120 11.46 37.62 -1.35
N GLY A 121 10.92 37.80 -0.15
CA GLY A 121 10.81 36.74 0.85
C GLY A 121 9.88 35.60 0.37
N GLY A 122 8.76 35.95 -0.25
CA GLY A 122 7.83 34.99 -0.82
C GLY A 122 8.43 34.15 -1.93
N LYS A 123 9.20 34.77 -2.83
CA LYS A 123 9.90 34.07 -3.92
C LYS A 123 10.94 33.07 -3.40
N GLN A 124 11.66 33.47 -2.36
CA GLN A 124 12.63 32.59 -1.71
C GLN A 124 11.93 31.37 -1.09
N GLU A 125 10.79 31.58 -0.43
CA GLU A 125 9.97 30.53 0.14
C GLU A 125 9.43 29.58 -0.94
N LEU A 126 8.93 30.12 -2.06
CA LEU A 126 8.46 29.33 -3.21
C LEU A 126 9.57 28.40 -3.75
N ASN A 127 10.78 28.95 -3.91
CA ASN A 127 11.91 28.16 -4.40
C ASN A 127 12.27 27.03 -3.46
N GLN A 128 12.20 27.27 -2.15
CA GLN A 128 12.46 26.26 -1.13
C GLN A 128 11.43 25.14 -1.17
N VAL A 129 10.14 25.50 -1.27
CA VAL A 129 9.04 24.51 -1.35
C VAL A 129 9.14 23.70 -2.64
N GLN A 130 9.50 24.31 -3.76
CA GLN A 130 9.70 23.60 -5.03
C GLN A 130 10.82 22.58 -4.93
N ALA A 131 11.93 22.91 -4.28
CA ALA A 131 13.02 21.96 -4.05
C ALA A 131 12.58 20.79 -3.17
N GLN A 132 11.80 21.06 -2.13
CA GLN A 132 11.23 20.01 -1.26
C GLN A 132 10.27 19.10 -2.03
N LEU A 133 9.44 19.65 -2.93
CA LEU A 133 8.54 18.87 -3.78
C LEU A 133 9.31 17.93 -4.71
N LEU A 134 10.40 18.40 -5.31
CA LEU A 134 11.26 17.55 -6.16
C LEU A 134 11.86 16.38 -5.38
N ASP A 135 12.28 16.62 -4.14
CA ASP A 135 12.80 15.55 -3.28
C ASP A 135 11.70 14.51 -2.95
N ILE A 136 10.48 14.97 -2.69
CA ILE A 136 9.35 14.07 -2.44
C ILE A 136 9.05 13.24 -3.68
N VAL A 137 9.08 13.83 -4.87
CA VAL A 137 8.85 13.10 -6.13
C VAL A 137 9.90 12.02 -6.34
N ARG A 138 11.17 12.31 -6.06
CA ARG A 138 12.25 11.31 -6.13
C ARG A 138 12.00 10.15 -5.17
N THR A 139 11.62 10.46 -3.94
CA THR A 139 11.28 9.46 -2.93
C THR A 139 10.08 8.62 -3.37
N LEU A 140 9.05 9.25 -3.95
CA LEU A 140 7.88 8.56 -4.48
C LEU A 140 8.26 7.56 -5.57
N ARG A 141 9.11 7.97 -6.51
CA ARG A 141 9.60 7.10 -7.58
C ARG A 141 10.37 5.90 -7.03
N LEU A 142 11.23 6.14 -6.05
CA LEU A 142 11.99 5.08 -5.39
C LEU A 142 11.05 4.06 -4.73
N HIS A 143 10.04 4.51 -3.99
CA HIS A 143 9.04 3.64 -3.37
C HIS A 143 8.18 2.90 -4.39
N ALA A 144 7.98 3.47 -5.56
CA ALA A 144 7.27 2.81 -6.66
C ALA A 144 8.15 1.79 -7.41
N GLY A 145 9.42 1.66 -7.04
CA GLY A 145 10.35 0.73 -7.67
C GLY A 145 10.96 1.25 -8.96
N VAL A 146 10.91 2.55 -9.20
CA VAL A 146 11.57 3.18 -10.35
C VAL A 146 12.98 3.59 -9.94
N GLU A 147 13.97 3.06 -10.65
CA GLU A 147 15.36 3.48 -10.47
C GLU A 147 15.60 4.77 -11.27
N ASP A 148 16.28 5.71 -10.65
CA ASP A 148 16.71 6.90 -11.38
C ASP A 148 17.79 6.49 -12.37
N GLU A 149 17.65 6.94 -13.63
CA GLU A 149 18.69 6.70 -14.62
C GLU A 149 19.97 7.41 -14.15
N PRO A 150 21.13 6.72 -14.22
CA PRO A 150 22.40 7.38 -13.88
C PRO A 150 22.65 8.51 -14.86
N GLU A 151 22.85 9.70 -14.33
CA GLU A 151 23.27 10.86 -15.13
C GLU A 151 24.66 10.62 -15.72
#